data_c6e958445b1557d99a2aaef55a26e1fe
#
_entry.id   c6e958445b1557d99a2aaef55a26e1fe
#
_cell.length_a   1.000
_cell.length_b   1.000
_cell.length_c   1.000
_cell.angle_alpha   90.00
_cell.angle_beta   90.00
_cell.angle_gamma   90.00
#
_symmetry.space_group_name_H-M   'P 1'
#
loop_
_entity.id
_entity.type
_entity.pdbx_description
1 polymer ?
#
loop_
_entity_poly.entity_id
_entity_poly.type
_entity_poly.pdbx_seq_one_letter_code
_entity_poly.pdbx_strand_id
1 'polypeptide(L)'
;MREKLDNIKNIAQRCLKCKKPLCKEYCPLHNNIPVILNYINNDQIVEAKKELLKTTNMSFICSKLCDHEKSCYGHCALRNTSDGSIAFYEVENYLSTLISESDYEKISNNKIKSKIAVIGAGVSGMNVAIELAKLGLGVTLFDKNNQIGGVIPRKKQLHAYN
;
A
#
# COMPACT_ATOMS: atom_id res chain seq x y z
N MET A 1 -0.35 -10.75 18.01
CA MET A 1 -0.67 -10.94 16.58
C MET A 1 -2.18 -11.17 16.37
N ARG A 2 -2.84 -12.01 17.16
CA ARG A 2 -4.29 -12.28 17.09
C ARG A 2 -5.13 -11.03 17.34
N GLU A 3 -4.86 -10.27 18.38
CA GLU A 3 -5.55 -9.02 18.74
C GLU A 3 -5.49 -7.97 17.61
N LYS A 4 -4.35 -7.83 16.93
CA LYS A 4 -4.24 -6.93 15.76
C LYS A 4 -5.14 -7.37 14.61
N LEU A 5 -5.20 -8.67 14.32
CA LEU A 5 -6.06 -9.20 13.27
C LEU A 5 -7.54 -8.96 13.60
N ASP A 6 -7.94 -9.16 14.85
CA ASP A 6 -9.33 -8.95 15.30
C ASP A 6 -9.72 -7.47 15.13
N ASN A 7 -8.83 -6.53 15.47
CA ASN A 7 -9.06 -5.11 15.23
C ASN A 7 -9.23 -4.80 13.73
N ILE A 8 -8.37 -5.35 12.88
CA ILE A 8 -8.43 -5.16 11.42
C ILE A 8 -9.74 -5.73 10.84
N LYS A 9 -10.20 -6.88 11.34
CA LYS A 9 -11.52 -7.44 10.96
C LYS A 9 -12.67 -6.53 11.38
N ASN A 10 -12.64 -5.98 12.60
CA ASN A 10 -13.65 -5.04 13.07
C ASN A 10 -13.72 -3.80 12.15
N ILE A 11 -12.58 -3.26 11.73
CA ILE A 11 -12.53 -2.15 10.77
C ILE A 11 -13.15 -2.58 9.44
N ALA A 12 -12.79 -3.76 8.93
CA ALA A 12 -13.23 -4.25 7.62
C ALA A 12 -14.74 -4.55 7.58
N GLN A 13 -15.32 -5.08 8.66
CA GLN A 13 -16.74 -5.41 8.75
C GLN A 13 -17.66 -4.20 8.61
N ARG A 14 -17.19 -3.02 8.98
CA ARG A 14 -17.94 -1.77 8.86
C ARG A 14 -18.11 -1.31 7.41
N CYS A 15 -17.40 -1.90 6.45
CA CYS A 15 -17.43 -1.47 5.06
C CYS A 15 -18.78 -1.76 4.39
N LEU A 16 -19.42 -0.71 3.85
CA LEU A 16 -20.73 -0.79 3.18
C LEU A 16 -20.68 -1.40 1.77
N LYS A 17 -19.50 -1.72 1.23
CA LYS A 17 -19.31 -2.25 -0.14
C LYS A 17 -20.03 -1.40 -1.20
N CYS A 18 -19.83 -0.10 -1.16
CA CYS A 18 -20.50 0.89 -2.01
C CYS A 18 -20.38 0.53 -3.51
N LYS A 19 -21.47 0.71 -4.28
CA LYS A 19 -21.45 0.52 -5.74
C LYS A 19 -20.51 1.52 -6.45
N LYS A 20 -20.40 2.73 -5.93
CA LYS A 20 -19.45 3.77 -6.38
C LYS A 20 -18.58 4.16 -5.18
N PRO A 21 -17.48 3.44 -4.93
CA PRO A 21 -16.66 3.62 -3.74
C PRO A 21 -15.77 4.87 -3.88
N LEU A 22 -16.20 6.00 -3.30
CA LEU A 22 -15.42 7.24 -3.31
C LEU A 22 -14.03 7.05 -2.68
N CYS A 23 -13.90 6.19 -1.68
CA CYS A 23 -12.60 5.85 -1.09
C CYS A 23 -11.60 5.29 -2.12
N LYS A 24 -12.05 4.58 -3.16
CA LYS A 24 -11.22 4.13 -4.27
C LYS A 24 -10.91 5.29 -5.23
N GLU A 25 -11.92 6.08 -5.59
CA GLU A 25 -11.77 7.19 -6.55
C GLU A 25 -10.81 8.27 -6.02
N TYR A 26 -10.88 8.57 -4.72
CA TYR A 26 -10.00 9.55 -4.07
C TYR A 26 -8.68 8.96 -3.55
N CYS A 27 -8.44 7.67 -3.71
CA CYS A 27 -7.12 7.09 -3.49
C CYS A 27 -6.20 7.43 -4.67
N PRO A 28 -5.04 8.08 -4.46
CA PRO A 28 -4.13 8.41 -5.56
C PRO A 28 -3.64 7.19 -6.37
N LEU A 29 -3.67 6.02 -5.75
CA LEU A 29 -3.28 4.74 -6.36
C LEU A 29 -4.50 3.92 -6.83
N HIS A 30 -5.71 4.43 -6.64
CA HIS A 30 -6.95 3.73 -6.94
C HIS A 30 -7.04 2.32 -6.30
N ASN A 31 -6.50 2.16 -5.09
CA ASN A 31 -6.61 0.92 -4.32
C ASN A 31 -8.05 0.44 -4.26
N ASN A 32 -8.27 -0.83 -4.56
CA ASN A 32 -9.60 -1.42 -4.54
C ASN A 32 -10.05 -1.74 -3.11
N ILE A 33 -10.16 -0.68 -2.30
CA ILE A 33 -10.39 -0.74 -0.85
C ILE A 33 -11.56 -1.65 -0.47
N PRO A 34 -12.76 -1.56 -1.10
CA PRO A 34 -13.86 -2.43 -0.72
C PRO A 34 -13.59 -3.92 -0.98
N VAL A 35 -12.83 -4.25 -2.02
CA VAL A 35 -12.46 -5.64 -2.33
C VAL A 35 -11.45 -6.16 -1.31
N ILE A 36 -10.44 -5.36 -0.97
CA ILE A 36 -9.45 -5.71 0.06
C ILE A 36 -10.14 -5.99 1.39
N LEU A 37 -11.04 -5.10 1.83
CA LEU A 37 -11.79 -5.27 3.06
C LEU A 37 -12.72 -6.50 3.01
N ASN A 38 -13.30 -6.80 1.84
CA ASN A 38 -14.10 -8.01 1.67
C ASN A 38 -13.28 -9.29 1.80
N TYR A 39 -12.06 -9.33 1.27
CA TYR A 39 -11.15 -10.47 1.46
C TYR A 39 -10.83 -10.68 2.94
N ILE A 40 -10.57 -9.60 3.69
CA ILE A 40 -10.30 -9.68 5.14
C ILE A 40 -11.50 -10.23 5.89
N ASN A 41 -12.72 -9.80 5.56
CA ASN A 41 -13.96 -10.29 6.18
C ASN A 41 -14.21 -11.78 5.93
N ASN A 42 -13.64 -12.35 4.88
CA ASN A 42 -13.74 -13.75 4.52
C ASN A 42 -12.47 -14.56 4.91
N ASP A 43 -11.62 -14.03 5.79
CA ASP A 43 -10.37 -14.66 6.22
C ASP A 43 -9.35 -14.92 5.08
N GLN A 44 -9.49 -14.23 3.96
CA GLN A 44 -8.67 -14.37 2.75
C GLN A 44 -7.53 -13.35 2.76
N ILE A 45 -6.64 -13.42 3.77
CA ILE A 45 -5.55 -12.44 3.95
C ILE A 45 -4.55 -12.47 2.78
N VAL A 46 -4.30 -13.63 2.20
CA VAL A 46 -3.39 -13.77 1.05
C VAL A 46 -3.94 -13.01 -0.16
N GLU A 47 -5.21 -13.14 -0.43
CA GLU A 47 -5.92 -12.46 -1.52
C GLU A 47 -5.97 -10.95 -1.27
N ALA A 48 -6.18 -10.53 -0.01
CA ALA A 48 -6.12 -9.12 0.37
C ALA A 48 -4.73 -8.50 0.09
N LYS A 49 -3.64 -9.21 0.43
CA LYS A 49 -2.27 -8.79 0.10
C LYS A 49 -2.05 -8.69 -1.41
N LYS A 50 -2.45 -9.71 -2.15
CA LYS A 50 -2.32 -9.73 -3.62
C LYS A 50 -3.07 -8.57 -4.26
N GLU A 51 -4.30 -8.30 -3.81
CA GLU A 51 -5.07 -7.17 -4.33
C GLU A 51 -4.39 -5.83 -4.06
N LEU A 52 -3.83 -5.64 -2.85
CA LEU A 52 -3.07 -4.45 -2.49
C LEU A 52 -1.82 -4.28 -3.35
N LEU A 53 -1.07 -5.35 -3.60
CA LEU A 53 0.16 -5.34 -4.40
C LEU A 53 -0.06 -5.05 -5.90
N LYS A 54 -1.30 -5.13 -6.40
CA LYS A 54 -1.61 -4.73 -7.78
C LYS A 54 -1.41 -3.23 -8.03
N THR A 55 -1.54 -2.42 -6.98
CA THR A 55 -1.52 -0.96 -7.10
C THR A 55 -0.27 -0.32 -6.51
N THR A 56 0.39 -0.97 -5.55
CA THR A 56 1.59 -0.41 -4.92
C THR A 56 2.48 -1.46 -4.28
N ASN A 57 3.80 -1.28 -4.43
CA ASN A 57 4.80 -2.00 -3.64
C ASN A 57 5.17 -1.24 -2.35
N MET A 58 4.58 -0.06 -2.14
CA MET A 58 4.95 0.88 -1.07
C MET A 58 3.80 1.09 -0.07
N SER A 59 2.98 0.06 0.15
CA SER A 59 1.80 0.11 1.03
C SER A 59 2.13 0.57 2.45
N PHE A 60 3.28 0.16 3.01
CA PHE A 60 3.75 0.67 4.30
C PHE A 60 3.92 2.19 4.30
N ILE A 61 4.51 2.75 3.25
CA ILE A 61 4.71 4.20 3.10
C ILE A 61 3.37 4.91 2.94
N CYS A 62 2.47 4.37 2.11
CA CYS A 62 1.13 4.91 1.93
C CYS A 62 0.37 4.96 3.26
N SER A 63 0.41 3.89 4.04
CA SER A 63 -0.27 3.81 5.33
C SER A 63 0.22 4.85 6.36
N LYS A 64 1.46 5.36 6.21
CA LYS A 64 2.08 6.29 7.17
C LYS A 64 2.14 7.74 6.70
N LEU A 65 2.21 7.99 5.40
CA LEU A 65 2.51 9.33 4.87
C LEU A 65 1.41 9.92 4.00
N CYS A 66 0.42 9.14 3.57
CA CYS A 66 -0.69 9.63 2.78
C CYS A 66 -1.54 10.61 3.62
N ASP A 67 -2.03 11.67 2.99
CA ASP A 67 -3.05 12.55 3.60
C ASP A 67 -4.42 11.86 3.50
N HIS A 68 -4.70 10.97 4.46
CA HIS A 68 -5.90 10.14 4.44
C HIS A 68 -7.19 10.96 4.52
N GLU A 69 -7.16 12.12 5.18
CA GLU A 69 -8.30 13.04 5.28
C GLU A 69 -8.68 13.65 3.92
N LYS A 70 -7.70 13.91 3.08
CA LYS A 70 -7.93 14.39 1.70
C LYS A 70 -8.14 13.26 0.71
N SER A 71 -7.93 12.02 1.14
CA SER A 71 -7.99 10.82 0.30
C SER A 71 -9.12 9.89 0.76
N CYS A 72 -8.84 8.60 0.88
CA CYS A 72 -9.83 7.56 1.11
C CYS A 72 -10.64 7.72 2.40
N TYR A 73 -10.00 8.14 3.50
CA TYR A 73 -10.67 8.30 4.80
C TYR A 73 -11.70 9.44 4.76
N GLY A 74 -11.29 10.61 4.29
CA GLY A 74 -12.15 11.78 4.21
C GLY A 74 -13.30 11.65 3.21
N HIS A 75 -13.26 10.66 2.31
CA HIS A 75 -14.30 10.40 1.31
C HIS A 75 -15.06 9.08 1.54
N CYS A 76 -14.93 8.52 2.74
CA CYS A 76 -15.71 7.35 3.12
C CYS A 76 -17.18 7.71 3.29
N ALA A 77 -18.09 6.83 2.80
CA ALA A 77 -19.52 7.02 2.97
C ALA A 77 -19.98 7.07 4.45
N LEU A 78 -19.18 6.49 5.35
CA LEU A 78 -19.44 6.49 6.80
C LEU A 78 -18.91 7.74 7.51
N ARG A 79 -18.30 8.69 6.80
CA ARG A 79 -17.63 9.85 7.42
C ARG A 79 -18.49 10.61 8.43
N ASN A 80 -19.78 10.75 8.14
CA ASN A 80 -20.71 11.52 8.96
C ASN A 80 -21.55 10.66 9.92
N THR A 81 -21.17 9.39 10.12
CA THR A 81 -21.81 8.51 11.11
C THR A 81 -21.12 8.61 12.46
N SER A 82 -21.76 8.13 13.53
CA SER A 82 -21.18 8.07 14.88
C SER A 82 -19.86 7.34 14.95
N ASP A 83 -19.71 6.30 14.12
CA ASP A 83 -18.51 5.45 14.11
C ASP A 83 -17.41 5.96 13.17
N GLY A 84 -17.71 7.00 12.37
CA GLY A 84 -16.76 7.64 11.45
C GLY A 84 -16.32 6.76 10.29
N SER A 85 -15.36 7.27 9.54
CA SER A 85 -14.79 6.64 8.35
C SER A 85 -14.10 5.31 8.64
N ILE A 86 -13.92 4.51 7.60
CA ILE A 86 -13.09 3.30 7.64
C ILE A 86 -11.62 3.70 7.66
N ALA A 87 -10.89 3.32 8.71
CA ALA A 87 -9.45 3.54 8.85
C ALA A 87 -8.65 2.55 7.98
N PHE A 88 -8.77 2.67 6.65
CA PHE A 88 -8.10 1.75 5.73
C PHE A 88 -6.57 1.79 5.87
N TYR A 89 -6.00 2.90 6.28
CA TYR A 89 -4.56 3.01 6.53
C TYR A 89 -4.06 2.05 7.63
N GLU A 90 -4.89 1.69 8.60
CA GLU A 90 -4.54 0.66 9.59
C GLU A 90 -4.52 -0.73 8.96
N VAL A 91 -5.51 -1.02 8.10
CA VAL A 91 -5.58 -2.25 7.33
C VAL A 91 -4.37 -2.37 6.40
N GLU A 92 -4.06 -1.30 5.67
CA GLU A 92 -2.93 -1.22 4.76
C GLU A 92 -1.60 -1.42 5.50
N ASN A 93 -1.44 -0.77 6.67
CA ASN A 93 -0.27 -0.95 7.52
C ASN A 93 -0.15 -2.40 8.00
N TYR A 94 -1.23 -3.02 8.46
CA TYR A 94 -1.23 -4.42 8.89
C TYR A 94 -0.83 -5.35 7.73
N LEU A 95 -1.48 -5.23 6.58
CA LEU A 95 -1.16 -6.06 5.41
C LEU A 95 0.29 -5.88 4.97
N SER A 96 0.82 -4.65 5.01
CA SER A 96 2.21 -4.37 4.65
C SER A 96 3.23 -5.10 5.52
N THR A 97 2.92 -5.34 6.81
CA THR A 97 3.79 -6.12 7.71
C THR A 97 3.80 -7.62 7.40
N LEU A 98 2.84 -8.10 6.62
CA LEU A 98 2.71 -9.49 6.20
C LEU A 98 3.26 -9.76 4.80
N ILE A 99 3.64 -8.70 4.07
CA ILE A 99 4.23 -8.82 2.74
C ILE A 99 5.69 -9.25 2.89
N SER A 100 6.05 -10.29 2.16
CA SER A 100 7.40 -10.86 2.07
C SER A 100 7.89 -10.85 0.62
N GLU A 101 9.15 -11.15 0.40
CA GLU A 101 9.73 -11.21 -0.93
C GLU A 101 8.99 -12.20 -1.86
N SER A 102 8.49 -13.29 -1.30
CA SER A 102 7.72 -14.31 -2.06
C SER A 102 6.35 -13.83 -2.55
N ASP A 103 5.81 -12.75 -1.99
CA ASP A 103 4.52 -12.18 -2.41
C ASP A 103 4.65 -11.34 -3.70
N TYR A 104 5.89 -10.96 -4.07
CA TYR A 104 6.12 -10.22 -5.31
C TYR A 104 6.20 -11.20 -6.48
N GLU A 105 5.14 -11.24 -7.28
CA GLU A 105 5.11 -12.06 -8.50
C GLU A 105 6.20 -11.59 -9.47
N LYS A 106 7.05 -12.51 -9.89
CA LYS A 106 7.97 -12.28 -11.00
C LYS A 106 7.18 -12.41 -12.29
N ILE A 107 7.04 -11.31 -13.02
CA ILE A 107 6.34 -11.29 -14.31
C ILE A 107 7.15 -12.05 -15.36
N SER A 108 8.47 -12.11 -15.21
CA SER A 108 9.34 -12.86 -16.11
C SER A 108 10.46 -13.57 -15.34
N ASN A 109 10.63 -14.86 -15.60
CA ASN A 109 11.77 -15.62 -15.13
C ASN A 109 13.00 -15.47 -16.04
N ASN A 110 12.85 -14.86 -17.23
CA ASN A 110 13.93 -14.62 -18.16
C ASN A 110 14.67 -13.35 -17.77
N LYS A 111 15.95 -13.50 -17.39
CA LYS A 111 16.82 -12.34 -17.21
C LYS A 111 17.04 -11.64 -18.55
N ILE A 112 16.44 -10.47 -18.71
CA ILE A 112 16.68 -9.63 -19.86
C ILE A 112 18.07 -9.00 -19.71
N LYS A 113 18.92 -9.11 -20.73
CA LYS A 113 20.32 -8.60 -20.69
C LYS A 113 20.41 -7.07 -20.58
N SER A 114 19.31 -6.35 -20.79
CA SER A 114 19.27 -4.88 -20.67
C SER A 114 19.52 -4.44 -19.25
N LYS A 115 20.36 -3.42 -19.07
CA LYS A 115 20.62 -2.75 -17.79
C LYS A 115 19.93 -1.38 -17.81
N ILE A 116 19.13 -1.11 -16.81
CA ILE A 116 18.41 0.14 -16.67
C ILE A 116 18.95 0.90 -15.46
N ALA A 117 19.26 2.18 -15.66
CA ALA A 117 19.62 3.09 -14.60
C ALA A 117 18.37 3.88 -14.18
N VAL A 118 18.01 3.83 -12.89
CA VAL A 118 16.97 4.67 -12.31
C VAL A 118 17.65 5.76 -11.48
N ILE A 119 17.41 7.01 -11.82
CA ILE A 119 18.03 8.16 -11.14
C ILE A 119 17.06 8.73 -10.12
N GLY A 120 17.46 8.69 -8.87
CA GLY A 120 16.67 9.10 -7.70
C GLY A 120 16.07 7.92 -6.94
N ALA A 121 16.57 7.68 -5.72
CA ALA A 121 16.12 6.60 -4.83
C ALA A 121 15.03 7.09 -3.84
N GLY A 122 14.18 8.01 -4.25
CA GLY A 122 12.94 8.36 -3.55
C GLY A 122 11.86 7.31 -3.77
N VAL A 123 10.65 7.55 -3.21
CA VAL A 123 9.51 6.61 -3.30
C VAL A 123 9.22 6.21 -4.74
N SER A 124 9.15 7.19 -5.64
CA SER A 124 8.86 6.93 -7.06
C SER A 124 9.93 6.10 -7.73
N GLY A 125 11.21 6.45 -7.55
CA GLY A 125 12.32 5.70 -8.16
C GLY A 125 12.43 4.29 -7.61
N MET A 126 12.24 4.09 -6.32
CA MET A 126 12.21 2.74 -5.73
C MET A 126 11.05 1.91 -6.29
N ASN A 127 9.85 2.48 -6.42
CA ASN A 127 8.71 1.75 -6.97
C ASN A 127 8.93 1.38 -8.45
N VAL A 128 9.46 2.29 -9.26
CA VAL A 128 9.83 2.03 -10.65
C VAL A 128 10.89 0.92 -10.73
N ALA A 129 11.91 0.97 -9.87
CA ALA A 129 12.95 -0.05 -9.86
C ALA A 129 12.39 -1.44 -9.54
N ILE A 130 11.46 -1.54 -8.59
CA ILE A 130 10.78 -2.80 -8.25
C ILE A 130 9.97 -3.32 -9.45
N GLU A 131 9.17 -2.48 -10.10
CA GLU A 131 8.36 -2.88 -11.24
C GLU A 131 9.22 -3.38 -12.41
N LEU A 132 10.32 -2.69 -12.72
CA LEU A 132 11.26 -3.11 -13.75
C LEU A 132 11.95 -4.44 -13.39
N ALA A 133 12.31 -4.63 -12.11
CA ALA A 133 12.91 -5.87 -11.64
C ALA A 133 11.94 -7.06 -11.75
N LYS A 134 10.63 -6.85 -11.48
CA LYS A 134 9.59 -7.88 -11.71
C LYS A 134 9.52 -8.33 -13.17
N LEU A 135 9.80 -7.43 -14.11
CA LEU A 135 9.88 -7.74 -15.55
C LEU A 135 11.14 -8.51 -15.94
N GLY A 136 12.04 -8.80 -15.00
CA GLY A 136 13.32 -9.50 -15.26
C GLY A 136 14.43 -8.61 -15.77
N LEU A 137 14.27 -7.29 -15.72
CA LEU A 137 15.29 -6.32 -16.13
C LEU A 137 16.34 -6.13 -15.04
N GLY A 138 17.61 -5.99 -15.44
CA GLY A 138 18.68 -5.58 -14.55
C GLY A 138 18.57 -4.10 -14.24
N VAL A 139 18.30 -3.74 -12.99
CA VAL A 139 18.10 -2.35 -12.57
C VAL A 139 19.20 -1.91 -11.62
N THR A 140 19.74 -0.71 -11.85
CA THR A 140 20.64 -0.03 -10.92
C THR A 140 20.01 1.28 -10.50
N LEU A 141 19.83 1.45 -9.20
CA LEU A 141 19.26 2.66 -8.61
C LEU A 141 20.36 3.59 -8.14
N PHE A 142 20.35 4.83 -8.61
CA PHE A 142 21.32 5.87 -8.26
C PHE A 142 20.67 6.97 -7.45
N ASP A 143 21.34 7.47 -6.44
CA ASP A 143 20.92 8.67 -5.70
C ASP A 143 22.14 9.54 -5.36
N LYS A 144 21.93 10.83 -5.21
CA LYS A 144 22.95 11.78 -4.74
C LYS A 144 23.23 11.68 -3.23
N ASN A 145 22.32 11.07 -2.48
CA ASN A 145 22.45 10.87 -1.04
C ASN A 145 22.90 9.45 -0.73
N ASN A 146 23.57 9.28 0.41
CA ASN A 146 24.01 7.97 0.90
C ASN A 146 22.88 7.09 1.45
N GLN A 147 21.65 7.65 1.54
CA GLN A 147 20.47 6.95 2.06
C GLN A 147 19.35 6.98 1.01
N ILE A 148 18.70 5.83 0.82
CA ILE A 148 17.50 5.71 0.01
C ILE A 148 16.29 6.27 0.75
N GLY A 149 15.19 6.55 0.02
CA GLY A 149 13.91 7.02 0.59
C GLY A 149 13.61 8.49 0.32
N GLY A 150 14.55 9.27 -0.24
CA GLY A 150 14.33 10.67 -0.64
C GLY A 150 13.94 11.56 0.52
N VAL A 151 12.68 12.02 0.55
CA VAL A 151 12.16 12.90 1.62
C VAL A 151 11.64 12.14 2.85
N ILE A 152 11.45 10.82 2.77
CA ILE A 152 10.88 10.00 3.86
C ILE A 152 11.72 10.10 5.14
N PRO A 153 13.04 9.87 5.12
CA PRO A 153 13.87 9.95 6.33
C PRO A 153 13.88 11.31 7.00
N ARG A 154 13.52 12.37 6.25
CA ARG A 154 13.52 13.76 6.74
C ARG A 154 12.20 14.14 7.41
N LYS A 155 11.13 13.39 7.21
CA LYS A 155 9.84 13.68 7.86
C LYS A 155 9.82 13.05 9.25
N LYS A 156 10.02 13.88 10.28
CA LYS A 156 9.91 13.51 11.71
C LYS A 156 8.55 12.89 12.08
N GLN A 157 7.54 13.03 11.23
CA GLN A 157 6.16 12.53 11.44
C GLN A 157 6.01 11.01 11.31
N LEU A 158 7.02 10.28 10.82
CA LEU A 158 7.00 8.80 10.80
C LEU A 158 6.93 8.17 12.21
N HIS A 159 7.23 8.94 13.26
CA HIS A 159 7.19 8.48 14.65
C HIS A 159 5.88 8.78 15.38
N ALA A 160 4.93 9.46 14.75
CA ALA A 160 3.70 9.89 15.42
C ALA A 160 2.57 8.84 15.45
N TYR A 161 2.83 7.63 14.94
CA TYR A 161 1.84 6.55 14.86
C TYR A 161 2.37 5.22 15.45
N ASN A 162 3.04 5.32 16.61
CA ASN A 162 3.35 4.16 17.44
C ASN A 162 2.19 3.85 18.38
#